data_b4d8eac32fb70c759383f1688206ee32
#
_entry.id   b4d8eac32fb70c759383f1688206ee32
#
_cell.length_a   1.000
_cell.length_b   1.000
_cell.length_c   1.000
_cell.angle_alpha   90.00
_cell.angle_beta   90.00
_cell.angle_gamma   90.00
#
_symmetry.space_group_name_H-M   'P 1'
#
loop_
_entity.id
_entity.type
_entity.pdbx_description
1 polymer ?
#
loop_
_entity_poly.entity_id
_entity_poly.type
_entity_poly.pdbx_seq_one_letter_code
_entity_poly.pdbx_strand_id
1 'polypeptide(L)'
;MNKLLLFGLLAILFNSVAPLDCNSWTSLGVAPKDLDEDHCAMLTPKSSGDTEEYTHCCRFEVGDNDNYYCRGVTDDQYENIGRYKKYLEDSTGNDYDIDCSSKFVTFSLFALLALLF
;
A
#
# COMPACT_ATOMS: atom_id res chain seq x y z
N MET A 1 -13.44 30.23 -13.54
CA MET A 1 -14.63 29.39 -13.55
C MET A 1 -14.31 27.93 -13.74
N ASN A 2 -13.47 27.59 -14.67
CA ASN A 2 -13.05 26.19 -14.92
C ASN A 2 -12.30 25.53 -13.75
N LYS A 3 -11.61 26.34 -12.95
CA LYS A 3 -10.88 25.82 -11.79
C LYS A 3 -11.82 25.31 -10.68
N LEU A 4 -12.94 25.97 -10.48
CA LEU A 4 -13.95 25.57 -9.50
C LEU A 4 -14.68 24.29 -9.92
N LEU A 5 -14.92 24.14 -11.21
CA LEU A 5 -15.52 22.91 -11.76
C LEU A 5 -14.57 21.72 -11.64
N LEU A 6 -13.28 21.94 -11.86
CA LEU A 6 -12.26 20.89 -11.70
C LEU A 6 -12.14 20.43 -10.24
N PHE A 7 -12.20 21.38 -9.31
CA PHE A 7 -12.20 21.07 -7.87
C PHE A 7 -13.41 20.25 -7.45
N GLY A 8 -14.60 20.61 -7.95
CA GLY A 8 -15.81 19.87 -7.69
C GLY A 8 -15.78 18.46 -8.23
N LEU A 9 -15.24 18.30 -9.45
CA LEU A 9 -15.06 16.99 -10.08
C LEU A 9 -14.05 16.11 -9.34
N LEU A 10 -12.94 16.67 -8.91
CA LEU A 10 -11.94 15.98 -8.10
C LEU A 10 -12.49 15.55 -6.75
N ALA A 11 -13.23 16.42 -6.08
CA ALA A 11 -13.86 16.10 -4.80
C ALA A 11 -14.89 14.97 -4.94
N ILE A 12 -15.67 14.97 -6.01
CA ILE A 12 -16.65 13.91 -6.30
C ILE A 12 -15.94 12.60 -6.60
N LEU A 13 -14.85 12.63 -7.35
CA LEU A 13 -14.04 11.43 -7.65
C LEU A 13 -13.43 10.84 -6.37
N PHE A 14 -12.90 11.69 -5.49
CA PHE A 14 -12.33 11.23 -4.22
C PHE A 14 -13.40 10.64 -3.29
N ASN A 15 -14.61 11.21 -3.28
CA ASN A 15 -15.69 10.74 -2.44
C ASN A 15 -16.40 9.50 -2.98
N SER A 16 -16.32 9.25 -4.30
CA SER A 16 -17.00 8.11 -4.92
C SER A 16 -16.17 6.83 -4.88
N VAL A 17 -14.85 6.93 -4.65
CA VAL A 17 -13.98 5.77 -4.57
C VAL A 17 -13.65 5.50 -3.11
N ALA A 18 -14.32 4.52 -2.52
CA ALA A 18 -13.95 4.03 -1.20
C ALA A 18 -12.53 3.47 -1.25
N PRO A 19 -11.63 3.85 -0.32
CA PRO A 19 -10.28 3.29 -0.32
C PRO A 19 -10.34 1.80 -0.04
N LEU A 20 -9.64 1.01 -0.88
CA LEU A 20 -9.53 -0.41 -0.71
C LEU A 20 -8.57 -0.72 0.44
N ASP A 21 -8.89 -1.76 1.20
CA ASP A 21 -8.01 -2.26 2.25
C ASP A 21 -6.82 -3.00 1.65
N CYS A 22 -5.73 -3.04 2.39
CA CYS A 22 -4.52 -3.75 1.98
C CYS A 22 -4.80 -5.23 1.66
N ASN A 23 -5.65 -5.88 2.43
CA ASN A 23 -6.04 -7.28 2.22
C ASN A 23 -6.94 -7.48 0.98
N SER A 24 -7.48 -6.41 0.43
CA SER A 24 -8.34 -6.45 -0.76
C SER A 24 -7.58 -6.07 -2.04
N TRP A 25 -6.27 -6.24 -2.06
CA TRP A 25 -5.41 -5.87 -3.19
C TRP A 25 -5.82 -6.55 -4.50
N THR A 26 -6.43 -7.73 -4.44
CA THR A 26 -6.91 -8.42 -5.63
C THR A 26 -7.97 -7.64 -6.39
N SER A 27 -8.68 -6.74 -5.71
CA SER A 27 -9.69 -5.87 -6.32
C SER A 27 -9.08 -4.76 -7.18
N LEU A 28 -7.77 -4.57 -7.13
CA LEU A 28 -7.08 -3.62 -8.00
C LEU A 28 -7.08 -4.06 -9.47
N GLY A 29 -7.30 -5.34 -9.74
CA GLY A 29 -7.29 -5.89 -11.10
C GLY A 29 -5.90 -6.03 -11.69
N VAL A 30 -4.86 -5.96 -10.87
CA VAL A 30 -3.47 -6.15 -11.29
C VAL A 30 -3.10 -7.62 -11.09
N ALA A 31 -2.45 -8.23 -12.10
CA ALA A 31 -1.97 -9.59 -11.97
C ALA A 31 -0.89 -9.67 -10.87
N PRO A 32 -0.85 -10.78 -10.08
CA PRO A 32 0.15 -10.88 -9.01
C PRO A 32 1.59 -10.68 -9.46
N LYS A 33 1.94 -11.08 -10.66
CA LYS A 33 3.29 -10.90 -11.23
C LYS A 33 3.62 -9.44 -11.55
N ASP A 34 2.60 -8.61 -11.75
CA ASP A 34 2.73 -7.20 -12.14
C ASP A 34 2.52 -6.25 -10.96
N LEU A 35 2.20 -6.80 -9.79
CA LEU A 35 1.97 -6.00 -8.59
C LEU A 35 3.29 -5.42 -8.09
N ASP A 36 3.34 -4.10 -7.90
CA ASP A 36 4.51 -3.41 -7.35
C ASP A 36 4.20 -2.79 -5.99
N GLU A 37 5.22 -2.26 -5.35
CA GLU A 37 5.09 -1.66 -4.02
C GLU A 37 4.21 -0.42 -4.02
N ASP A 38 4.14 0.30 -5.14
CA ASP A 38 3.30 1.49 -5.26
C ASP A 38 1.82 1.12 -5.31
N HIS A 39 1.46 -0.01 -5.92
CA HIS A 39 0.10 -0.52 -5.89
C HIS A 39 -0.36 -0.78 -4.45
N CYS A 40 0.50 -1.44 -3.66
CA CYS A 40 0.19 -1.71 -2.26
C CYS A 40 0.09 -0.43 -1.43
N ALA A 41 0.96 0.55 -1.69
CA ALA A 41 0.99 1.82 -0.97
C ALA A 41 -0.29 2.65 -1.15
N MET A 42 -1.04 2.41 -2.21
CA MET A 42 -2.32 3.09 -2.47
C MET A 42 -3.46 2.56 -1.59
N LEU A 43 -3.27 1.42 -0.95
CA LEU A 43 -4.30 0.76 -0.15
C LEU A 43 -4.25 1.22 1.30
N THR A 44 -5.40 1.13 1.98
CA THR A 44 -5.48 1.42 3.40
C THR A 44 -4.78 0.31 4.19
N PRO A 45 -3.78 0.64 5.03
CA PRO A 45 -3.00 -0.39 5.73
C PRO A 45 -3.82 -1.28 6.64
N LYS A 46 -4.81 -0.70 7.35
CA LYS A 46 -5.62 -1.42 8.33
C LYS A 46 -6.97 -1.78 7.73
N SER A 47 -7.31 -3.06 7.79
CA SER A 47 -8.63 -3.54 7.40
C SER A 47 -9.59 -3.54 8.59
N SER A 48 -10.89 -3.44 8.30
CA SER A 48 -11.92 -3.55 9.33
C SER A 48 -11.85 -4.92 10.01
N GLY A 49 -11.76 -4.92 11.34
CA GLY A 49 -11.65 -6.13 12.14
C GLY A 49 -10.23 -6.55 12.49
N ASP A 50 -9.21 -5.85 11.99
CA ASP A 50 -7.83 -6.11 12.37
C ASP A 50 -7.60 -5.74 13.84
N THR A 51 -6.90 -6.61 14.57
CA THR A 51 -6.54 -6.38 15.97
C THR A 51 -5.24 -5.59 16.10
N GLU A 52 -4.39 -5.63 15.09
CA GLU A 52 -3.13 -4.90 15.07
C GLU A 52 -3.28 -3.58 14.31
N GLU A 53 -2.48 -2.58 14.71
CA GLU A 53 -2.46 -1.28 14.05
C GLU A 53 -1.42 -1.26 12.95
N TYR A 54 -1.84 -1.65 11.76
CA TYR A 54 -1.01 -1.57 10.57
C TYR A 54 -0.92 -0.12 10.09
N THR A 55 0.30 0.32 9.79
CA THR A 55 0.58 1.70 9.35
C THR A 55 1.04 1.75 7.89
N HIS A 56 1.43 0.62 7.33
CA HIS A 56 1.91 0.54 5.95
C HIS A 56 1.31 -0.68 5.26
N CYS A 57 1.05 -0.57 3.96
CA CYS A 57 0.70 -1.70 3.11
C CYS A 57 1.88 -1.96 2.18
N CYS A 58 2.50 -3.12 2.31
CA CYS A 58 3.73 -3.47 1.63
C CYS A 58 3.52 -4.63 0.67
N ARG A 59 4.40 -4.73 -0.33
CA ARG A 59 4.40 -5.85 -1.26
C ARG A 59 5.25 -6.98 -0.70
N PHE A 60 4.68 -8.18 -0.67
CA PHE A 60 5.33 -9.39 -0.20
C PHE A 60 5.46 -10.40 -1.33
N GLU A 61 6.58 -11.11 -1.36
CA GLU A 61 6.76 -12.30 -2.19
C GLU A 61 7.28 -13.43 -1.30
N VAL A 62 6.73 -14.62 -1.46
CA VAL A 62 7.18 -15.83 -0.77
C VAL A 62 7.83 -16.75 -1.81
N GLY A 63 9.14 -17.01 -1.67
CA GLY A 63 9.91 -17.74 -2.67
C GLY A 63 10.21 -16.87 -3.89
N ASP A 64 10.75 -17.47 -4.94
CA ASP A 64 11.13 -16.77 -6.18
C ASP A 64 10.13 -17.04 -7.31
N ASN A 65 8.86 -16.81 -7.05
CA ASN A 65 7.78 -17.17 -7.99
C ASN A 65 7.20 -16.00 -8.76
N ASP A 66 7.68 -14.77 -8.55
CA ASP A 66 7.13 -13.54 -9.14
C ASP A 66 5.63 -13.37 -8.84
N ASN A 67 5.15 -13.95 -7.74
CA ASN A 67 3.80 -13.79 -7.24
C ASN A 67 3.82 -12.90 -6.01
N TYR A 68 3.39 -11.67 -6.20
CA TYR A 68 3.38 -10.66 -5.15
C TYR A 68 1.98 -10.52 -4.55
N TYR A 69 1.93 -10.09 -3.30
CA TYR A 69 0.67 -9.74 -2.64
C TYR A 69 0.91 -8.57 -1.69
N CYS A 70 -0.16 -7.89 -1.31
CA CYS A 70 -0.09 -6.79 -0.36
C CYS A 70 -0.47 -7.27 1.03
N ARG A 71 0.25 -6.79 2.03
CA ARG A 71 -0.03 -7.10 3.44
C ARG A 71 0.28 -5.90 4.31
N GLY A 72 -0.54 -5.71 5.35
CA GLY A 72 -0.33 -4.68 6.34
C GLY A 72 0.90 -4.95 7.20
N VAL A 73 1.62 -3.89 7.52
CA VAL A 73 2.82 -3.92 8.35
C VAL A 73 2.66 -2.85 9.43
N THR A 74 3.01 -3.20 10.68
CA THR A 74 2.99 -2.23 11.79
C THR A 74 4.18 -1.28 11.66
N ASP A 75 4.11 -0.17 12.38
CA ASP A 75 5.19 0.82 12.38
C ASP A 75 6.52 0.21 12.86
N ASP A 76 6.47 -0.62 13.90
CA ASP A 76 7.63 -1.33 14.42
C ASP A 76 8.23 -2.30 13.40
N GLN A 77 7.38 -3.05 12.71
CA GLN A 77 7.80 -3.95 11.64
C GLN A 77 8.41 -3.18 10.47
N TYR A 78 7.84 -2.05 10.11
CA TYR A 78 8.35 -1.20 9.04
C TYR A 78 9.73 -0.63 9.38
N GLU A 79 9.91 -0.13 10.59
CA GLU A 79 11.20 0.42 11.04
C GLU A 79 12.28 -0.66 11.11
N ASN A 80 11.90 -1.92 11.37
CA ASN A 80 12.79 -3.05 11.49
C ASN A 80 12.50 -4.11 10.43
N ILE A 81 12.30 -3.69 9.19
CA ILE A 81 11.81 -4.57 8.12
C ILE A 81 12.76 -5.76 7.85
N GLY A 82 14.06 -5.54 7.95
CA GLY A 82 15.04 -6.63 7.77
C GLY A 82 14.92 -7.69 8.86
N ARG A 83 14.68 -7.28 10.09
CA ARG A 83 14.47 -8.20 11.21
C ARG A 83 13.14 -8.95 11.07
N TYR A 84 12.09 -8.26 10.65
CA TYR A 84 10.79 -8.86 10.40
C TYR A 84 10.86 -9.90 9.29
N LYS A 85 11.54 -9.57 8.20
CA LYS A 85 11.80 -10.49 7.09
C LYS A 85 12.50 -11.77 7.58
N LYS A 86 13.55 -11.61 8.36
CA LYS A 86 14.31 -12.74 8.92
C LYS A 86 13.44 -13.60 9.83
N TYR A 87 12.61 -12.97 10.66
CA TYR A 87 11.65 -13.66 11.52
C TYR A 87 10.70 -14.53 10.70
N LEU A 88 10.15 -14.00 9.62
CA LEU A 88 9.26 -14.76 8.74
C LEU A 88 9.98 -15.91 8.05
N GLU A 89 11.21 -15.68 7.58
CA GLU A 89 12.02 -16.72 6.94
C GLU A 89 12.35 -17.85 7.90
N ASP A 90 12.73 -17.52 9.13
CA ASP A 90 13.04 -18.51 10.17
C ASP A 90 11.79 -19.27 10.62
N SER A 91 10.63 -18.62 10.67
CA SER A 91 9.39 -19.21 11.13
C SER A 91 8.75 -20.15 10.10
N THR A 92 8.90 -19.83 8.82
CA THR A 92 8.22 -20.57 7.74
C THR A 92 9.14 -21.45 6.92
N GLY A 93 10.45 -21.19 6.95
CA GLY A 93 11.43 -21.89 6.12
C GLY A 93 11.43 -21.43 4.67
N ASN A 94 10.71 -20.37 4.33
CA ASN A 94 10.65 -19.80 2.98
C ASN A 94 11.44 -18.51 2.91
N ASP A 95 11.93 -18.17 1.72
CA ASP A 95 12.50 -16.87 1.44
C ASP A 95 11.38 -15.84 1.29
N TYR A 96 11.60 -14.63 1.81
CA TYR A 96 10.66 -13.52 1.70
C TYR A 96 11.32 -12.34 1.03
N ASP A 97 10.54 -11.63 0.21
CA ASP A 97 10.90 -10.32 -0.32
C ASP A 97 9.80 -9.34 0.10
N ILE A 98 10.16 -8.27 0.79
CA ILE A 98 9.22 -7.29 1.32
C ILE A 98 9.64 -5.91 0.86
N ASP A 99 8.77 -5.27 0.08
CA ASP A 99 8.99 -3.92 -0.42
C ASP A 99 7.88 -2.99 0.06
N CYS A 100 8.27 -1.97 0.82
CA CYS A 100 7.36 -0.95 1.33
C CYS A 100 7.70 0.38 0.67
N SER A 101 6.76 0.98 -0.04
CA SER A 101 6.94 2.29 -0.63
C SER A 101 6.51 3.35 0.37
N SER A 102 7.47 4.11 0.89
CA SER A 102 7.20 5.29 1.73
C SER A 102 7.06 6.57 0.89
N LYS A 103 7.47 6.51 -0.37
CA LYS A 103 7.55 7.70 -1.24
C LYS A 103 6.20 8.17 -1.76
N PHE A 104 5.24 7.27 -1.88
CA PHE A 104 3.95 7.57 -2.50
C PHE A 104 3.15 8.59 -1.72
N VAL A 105 3.04 8.42 -0.41
CA VAL A 105 2.27 9.34 0.45
C VAL A 105 2.87 10.74 0.42
N THR A 106 4.19 10.86 0.50
CA THR A 106 4.91 12.13 0.42
C THR A 106 4.71 12.79 -0.93
N PHE A 107 4.82 12.01 -2.00
CA PHE A 107 4.61 12.49 -3.36
C PHE A 107 3.19 12.99 -3.58
N SER A 108 2.19 12.26 -3.11
CA SER A 108 0.78 12.66 -3.21
C SER A 108 0.48 13.96 -2.48
N LEU A 109 1.08 14.16 -1.31
CA LEU A 109 0.96 15.41 -0.56
C LEU A 109 1.56 16.59 -1.32
N PHE A 110 2.74 16.41 -1.90
CA PHE A 110 3.38 17.44 -2.72
C PHE A 110 2.58 17.74 -3.99
N ALA A 111 2.05 16.73 -4.63
CA ALA A 111 1.20 16.91 -5.81
C ALA A 111 -0.09 17.68 -5.47
N LEU A 112 -0.70 17.38 -4.34
CA LEU A 112 -1.87 18.11 -3.84
C LEU A 112 -1.54 19.56 -3.50
N LEU A 113 -0.41 19.80 -2.85
CA LEU A 113 0.07 21.15 -2.55
C LEU A 113 0.39 21.95 -3.81
N ALA A 114 0.99 21.32 -4.81
CA ALA A 114 1.28 21.96 -6.08
C ALA A 114 0.00 22.34 -6.85
N LEU A 115 -1.06 21.55 -6.70
CA LEU A 115 -2.36 21.85 -7.31
C LEU A 115 -3.11 22.97 -6.60
N LEU A 116 -2.81 23.21 -5.32
CA LEU A 116 -3.43 24.28 -4.52
C LEU A 116 -2.75 25.63 -4.70
N PHE A 117 -1.54 25.66 -5.22
CA PHE A 117 -0.78 26.86 -5.53
C PHE A 117 -0.56 27.02 -7.01
#